data_acc34f3da17225eff3ab10ddc3be379b
#
_entry.id   acc34f3da17225eff3ab10ddc3be379b
#
_cell.length_a   1.000
_cell.length_b   1.000
_cell.length_c   1.000
_cell.angle_alpha   90.00
_cell.angle_beta   90.00
_cell.angle_gamma   90.00
#
_symmetry.space_group_name_H-M   'P 1'
#
loop_
_entity.id
_entity.type
_entity.pdbx_description
1 polymer ?
#
loop_
_entity_poly.entity_id
_entity_poly.type
_entity_poly.pdbx_seq_one_letter_code
_entity_poly.pdbx_strand_id
1 'polypeptide(L)'
;DLDPLAYDLLFERFLNPERISMPDFDVDFCMDGRDRVIDYVADKYGRNAVSQIITFGSMAAKAVVRDVARVQGKSYGLADRLSKMIPFEVGMTLDKAYEMEEPLRDFLAADEDAREIWDMALKLEGITRGTGKHAGGVVIAPTKLTDFAPIACDEEGGGLVTQFDKDDVEAAGLVKFDFLGLRTLTIIKWAMETINREQAKKGLEPVNIDFIPLDD
;
A
#
# COMPACT_ATOMS: atom_id res chain seq x y z
N ASP A 1 -23.37 -15.60 -0.55
CA ASP A 1 -23.80 -14.50 0.33
C ASP A 1 -23.71 -14.96 1.79
N LEU A 2 -23.06 -14.20 2.66
CA LEU A 2 -22.94 -14.50 4.07
C LEU A 2 -24.16 -13.91 4.81
N ASP A 3 -24.94 -14.75 5.48
CA ASP A 3 -26.06 -14.29 6.31
C ASP A 3 -25.54 -13.83 7.69
N PRO A 4 -25.57 -12.52 8.00
CA PRO A 4 -25.06 -12.01 9.25
C PRO A 4 -25.80 -12.54 10.49
N LEU A 5 -27.05 -12.93 10.35
CA LEU A 5 -27.84 -13.49 11.46
C LEU A 5 -27.45 -14.94 11.75
N ALA A 6 -27.14 -15.73 10.71
CA ALA A 6 -26.70 -17.10 10.84
C ALA A 6 -25.31 -17.23 11.51
N TYR A 7 -24.47 -16.19 11.38
CA TYR A 7 -23.11 -16.16 11.93
C TYR A 7 -22.96 -15.23 13.13
N ASP A 8 -24.06 -14.71 13.68
CA ASP A 8 -24.07 -13.82 14.88
C ASP A 8 -23.10 -12.63 14.76
N LEU A 9 -23.08 -11.99 13.58
CA LEU A 9 -22.17 -10.88 13.29
C LEU A 9 -22.67 -9.58 13.91
N LEU A 10 -21.80 -8.89 14.65
CA LEU A 10 -22.11 -7.61 15.29
C LEU A 10 -22.00 -6.47 14.30
N PHE A 11 -23.15 -5.80 14.01
CA PHE A 11 -23.23 -4.63 13.13
C PHE A 11 -22.87 -3.31 13.80
N GLU A 12 -22.88 -3.24 15.12
CA GLU A 12 -22.63 -2.01 15.90
C GLU A 12 -21.27 -1.38 15.56
N ARG A 13 -20.28 -2.20 15.20
CA ARG A 13 -18.95 -1.73 14.78
C ARG A 13 -18.98 -0.88 13.52
N PHE A 14 -19.96 -1.08 12.65
CA PHE A 14 -20.10 -0.38 11.36
C PHE A 14 -21.06 0.79 11.42
N LEU A 15 -21.92 0.85 12.43
CA LEU A 15 -22.97 1.85 12.61
C LEU A 15 -22.64 2.79 13.78
N ASN A 16 -21.52 3.51 13.69
CA ASN A 16 -21.20 4.54 14.66
C ASN A 16 -21.68 5.91 14.15
N PRO A 17 -22.74 6.54 14.78
CA PRO A 17 -23.25 7.85 14.38
C PRO A 17 -22.23 8.99 14.52
N GLU A 18 -21.19 8.80 15.33
CA GLU A 18 -20.13 9.78 15.54
C GLU A 18 -19.01 9.68 14.50
N ARG A 19 -19.04 8.65 13.65
CA ARG A 19 -18.03 8.45 12.58
C ARG A 19 -18.34 9.39 11.41
N ILE A 20 -17.59 10.46 11.30
CA ILE A 20 -17.61 11.41 10.18
C ILE A 20 -16.46 11.04 9.22
N SER A 21 -16.52 9.89 8.58
CA SER A 21 -15.53 9.47 7.57
C SER A 21 -16.22 8.77 6.43
N MET A 22 -15.62 8.84 5.23
CA MET A 22 -16.06 8.03 4.09
C MET A 22 -16.04 6.55 4.45
N PRO A 23 -16.94 5.73 3.88
CA PRO A 23 -16.89 4.29 4.08
C PRO A 23 -15.56 3.72 3.54
N ASP A 24 -14.98 2.79 4.27
CA ASP A 24 -13.77 2.09 3.93
C ASP A 24 -14.14 0.67 3.47
N PHE A 25 -13.80 0.33 2.24
CA PHE A 25 -14.15 -0.94 1.61
C PHE A 25 -12.88 -1.74 1.36
N ASP A 26 -12.53 -2.60 2.31
CA ASP A 26 -11.43 -3.55 2.17
C ASP A 26 -11.96 -4.88 1.65
N VAL A 27 -11.47 -5.33 0.49
CA VAL A 27 -11.83 -6.61 -0.10
C VAL A 27 -10.58 -7.39 -0.44
N ASP A 28 -10.42 -8.55 0.20
CA ASP A 28 -9.30 -9.44 -0.02
C ASP A 28 -9.52 -10.36 -1.22
N PHE A 29 -8.55 -10.41 -2.11
CA PHE A 29 -8.53 -11.29 -3.28
C PHE A 29 -7.28 -12.19 -3.28
N CYS A 30 -7.40 -13.34 -3.93
CA CYS A 30 -6.23 -14.12 -4.31
C CYS A 30 -5.32 -13.25 -5.20
N MET A 31 -4.01 -13.20 -4.86
CA MET A 31 -3.04 -12.36 -5.59
C MET A 31 -3.04 -12.60 -7.10
N ASP A 32 -3.14 -13.88 -7.52
CA ASP A 32 -3.13 -14.26 -8.94
C ASP A 32 -4.36 -13.78 -9.72
N GLY A 33 -5.45 -13.46 -9.00
CA GLY A 33 -6.73 -13.08 -9.60
C GLY A 33 -7.10 -11.60 -9.44
N ARG A 34 -6.38 -10.85 -8.62
CA ARG A 34 -6.71 -9.47 -8.27
C ARG A 34 -6.83 -8.56 -9.50
N ASP A 35 -5.87 -8.60 -10.38
CA ASP A 35 -5.85 -7.71 -11.55
C ASP A 35 -7.01 -7.98 -12.50
N ARG A 36 -7.45 -9.25 -12.62
CA ARG A 36 -8.65 -9.61 -13.39
C ARG A 36 -9.93 -9.04 -12.77
N VAL A 37 -9.97 -8.87 -11.43
CA VAL A 37 -11.10 -8.23 -10.76
C VAL A 37 -11.12 -6.74 -11.06
N ILE A 38 -9.96 -6.07 -11.06
CA ILE A 38 -9.84 -4.65 -11.43
C ILE A 38 -10.30 -4.46 -12.89
N ASP A 39 -9.86 -5.31 -13.80
CA ASP A 39 -10.29 -5.28 -15.20
C ASP A 39 -11.81 -5.49 -15.34
N TYR A 40 -12.37 -6.45 -14.61
CA TYR A 40 -13.82 -6.68 -14.59
C TYR A 40 -14.59 -5.45 -14.10
N VAL A 41 -14.12 -4.80 -13.04
CA VAL A 41 -14.74 -3.59 -12.50
C VAL A 41 -14.66 -2.45 -13.51
N ALA A 42 -13.50 -2.29 -14.17
CA ALA A 42 -13.33 -1.29 -15.22
C ALA A 42 -14.24 -1.53 -16.43
N ASP A 43 -14.43 -2.78 -16.83
CA ASP A 43 -15.37 -3.13 -17.91
C ASP A 43 -16.83 -2.91 -17.50
N LYS A 44 -17.18 -3.22 -16.25
CA LYS A 44 -18.55 -3.12 -15.73
C LYS A 44 -19.01 -1.68 -15.52
N TYR A 45 -18.14 -0.80 -14.97
CA TYR A 45 -18.49 0.58 -14.61
C TYR A 45 -17.99 1.62 -15.62
N GLY A 46 -17.17 1.19 -16.57
CA GLY A 46 -16.56 2.02 -17.59
C GLY A 46 -15.08 2.31 -17.33
N ARG A 47 -14.24 2.07 -18.33
CA ARG A 47 -12.77 2.27 -18.24
C ARG A 47 -12.37 3.72 -18.02
N ASN A 48 -13.25 4.67 -18.30
CA ASN A 48 -13.06 6.09 -18.01
C ASN A 48 -13.55 6.53 -16.63
N ALA A 49 -14.20 5.63 -15.90
CA ALA A 49 -14.74 5.86 -14.55
C ALA A 49 -13.97 5.10 -13.46
N VAL A 50 -13.06 4.19 -13.81
CA VAL A 50 -12.31 3.35 -12.88
C VAL A 50 -10.81 3.58 -13.05
N SER A 51 -10.10 3.77 -11.96
CA SER A 51 -8.63 3.83 -11.96
C SER A 51 -8.02 3.35 -10.64
N GLN A 52 -6.74 3.03 -10.68
CA GLN A 52 -5.93 2.90 -9.48
C GLN A 52 -5.53 4.26 -8.94
N ILE A 53 -5.18 4.32 -7.65
CA ILE A 53 -4.74 5.54 -6.96
C ILE A 53 -3.22 5.63 -7.04
N ILE A 54 -2.69 6.84 -7.25
CA ILE A 54 -1.25 7.10 -7.20
C ILE A 54 -0.74 7.02 -5.76
N THR A 55 0.53 6.68 -5.62
CA THR A 55 1.30 6.89 -4.39
C THR A 55 2.53 7.74 -4.69
N PHE A 56 2.87 8.64 -3.79
CA PHE A 56 4.08 9.44 -3.87
C PHE A 56 5.12 8.87 -2.91
N GLY A 57 6.23 8.40 -3.45
CA GLY A 57 7.38 7.99 -2.66
C GLY A 57 8.20 9.21 -2.28
N SER A 58 8.30 9.51 -0.98
CA SER A 58 9.14 10.59 -0.46
C SER A 58 10.51 10.10 -0.03
N MET A 59 11.45 11.03 0.08
CA MET A 59 12.77 10.79 0.66
C MET A 59 12.66 10.70 2.19
N ALA A 60 12.42 9.49 2.70
CA ALA A 60 12.32 9.23 4.14
C ALA A 60 13.70 9.31 4.82
N ALA A 61 13.73 9.62 6.12
CA ALA A 61 14.92 9.90 6.92
C ALA A 61 16.11 8.96 6.68
N LYS A 62 15.91 7.63 6.77
CA LYS A 62 17.00 6.66 6.56
C LYS A 62 17.47 6.57 5.11
N ALA A 63 16.57 6.80 4.17
CA ALA A 63 16.86 6.71 2.74
C ALA A 63 17.59 7.96 2.26
N VAL A 64 17.14 9.15 2.66
CA VAL A 64 17.73 10.42 2.24
C VAL A 64 19.19 10.53 2.63
N VAL A 65 19.56 10.10 3.86
CA VAL A 65 20.93 10.08 4.34
C VAL A 65 21.83 9.22 3.45
N ARG A 66 21.37 8.03 3.06
CA ARG A 66 22.12 7.13 2.16
C ARG A 66 22.23 7.69 0.74
N ASP A 67 21.17 8.28 0.23
CA ASP A 67 21.14 8.86 -1.11
C ASP A 67 22.08 10.08 -1.19
N VAL A 68 22.03 10.97 -0.20
CA VAL A 68 22.93 12.12 -0.11
C VAL A 68 24.39 11.68 -0.02
N ALA A 69 24.72 10.75 0.88
CA ALA A 69 26.06 10.23 1.02
C ALA A 69 26.60 9.65 -0.29
N ARG A 70 25.76 8.90 -1.01
CA ARG A 70 26.13 8.34 -2.32
C ARG A 70 26.44 9.42 -3.36
N VAL A 71 25.58 10.45 -3.44
CA VAL A 71 25.74 11.54 -4.41
C VAL A 71 26.97 12.41 -4.09
N GLN A 72 27.25 12.62 -2.81
CA GLN A 72 28.45 13.32 -2.35
C GLN A 72 29.75 12.48 -2.44
N GLY A 73 29.65 11.23 -2.90
CA GLY A 73 30.82 10.34 -3.01
C GLY A 73 31.40 9.87 -1.67
N LYS A 74 30.62 9.97 -0.59
CA LYS A 74 31.04 9.50 0.73
C LYS A 74 31.02 7.97 0.80
N SER A 75 31.78 7.39 1.75
CA SER A 75 31.88 5.94 1.87
C SER A 75 30.55 5.28 2.26
N TYR A 76 30.33 4.08 1.75
CA TYR A 76 29.16 3.27 2.13
C TYR A 76 29.10 2.98 3.64
N GLY A 77 30.27 2.75 4.26
CA GLY A 77 30.38 2.50 5.71
C GLY A 77 29.90 3.68 6.55
N LEU A 78 30.23 4.90 6.15
CA LEU A 78 29.77 6.13 6.81
C LEU A 78 28.24 6.27 6.65
N ALA A 79 27.75 6.12 5.43
CA ALA A 79 26.31 6.20 5.13
C ALA A 79 25.49 5.17 5.91
N ASP A 80 25.95 3.94 5.98
CA ASP A 80 25.28 2.85 6.69
C ASP A 80 25.31 3.09 8.21
N ARG A 81 26.45 3.51 8.76
CA ARG A 81 26.57 3.85 10.18
C ARG A 81 25.61 4.97 10.57
N LEU A 82 25.60 6.07 9.82
CA LEU A 82 24.74 7.22 10.08
C LEU A 82 23.25 6.82 9.97
N SER A 83 22.88 6.10 8.92
CA SER A 83 21.51 5.62 8.73
C SER A 83 21.06 4.65 9.84
N LYS A 84 21.93 3.83 10.42
CA LYS A 84 21.60 2.92 11.53
C LYS A 84 21.36 3.64 12.84
N MET A 85 21.91 4.84 13.04
CA MET A 85 21.65 5.66 14.21
C MET A 85 20.26 6.31 14.21
N ILE A 86 19.58 6.36 13.07
CA ILE A 86 18.19 6.81 12.97
C ILE A 86 17.28 5.66 13.41
N PRO A 87 16.36 5.85 14.38
CA PRO A 87 15.41 4.82 14.80
C PRO A 87 14.52 4.32 13.65
N PHE A 88 14.06 3.07 13.74
CA PHE A 88 13.14 2.50 12.77
C PHE A 88 11.70 2.58 13.32
N GLU A 89 11.08 3.72 13.08
CA GLU A 89 9.69 3.99 13.47
C GLU A 89 8.91 4.60 12.30
N VAL A 90 7.59 4.32 12.25
CA VAL A 90 6.71 4.94 11.26
C VAL A 90 6.61 6.44 11.53
N GLY A 91 6.85 7.26 10.51
CA GLY A 91 6.83 8.72 10.65
C GLY A 91 8.06 9.31 11.34
N MET A 92 9.18 8.55 11.42
CA MET A 92 10.46 9.05 11.88
C MET A 92 10.99 10.11 10.91
N THR A 93 11.38 11.26 11.45
CA THR A 93 12.05 12.35 10.72
C THR A 93 13.48 12.52 11.24
N LEU A 94 14.32 13.20 10.45
CA LEU A 94 15.69 13.54 10.86
C LEU A 94 15.70 14.42 12.11
N ASP A 95 14.79 15.40 12.21
CA ASP A 95 14.68 16.25 13.40
C ASP A 95 14.33 15.45 14.65
N LYS A 96 13.32 14.55 14.56
CA LYS A 96 12.96 13.66 15.67
C LYS A 96 14.13 12.76 16.08
N ALA A 97 14.82 12.17 15.09
CA ALA A 97 15.98 11.34 15.36
C ALA A 97 17.10 12.12 16.08
N TYR A 98 17.35 13.35 15.65
CA TYR A 98 18.33 14.22 16.27
C TYR A 98 17.97 14.57 17.73
N GLU A 99 16.70 14.83 18.02
CA GLU A 99 16.21 15.10 19.38
C GLU A 99 16.32 13.89 20.31
N MET A 100 15.98 12.69 19.79
CA MET A 100 15.89 11.46 20.58
C MET A 100 17.24 10.80 20.84
N GLU A 101 18.18 10.85 19.88
CA GLU A 101 19.38 10.04 19.87
C GLU A 101 20.63 10.87 20.20
N GLU A 102 21.10 10.80 21.46
CA GLU A 102 22.35 11.43 21.89
C GLU A 102 23.58 10.93 21.11
N PRO A 103 23.76 9.60 20.85
CA PRO A 103 24.88 9.10 20.07
C PRO A 103 24.93 9.65 18.64
N LEU A 104 23.77 9.96 18.05
CA LEU A 104 23.69 10.58 16.73
C LEU A 104 24.23 12.01 16.77
N ARG A 105 23.85 12.80 17.77
CA ARG A 105 24.35 14.17 17.97
C ARG A 105 25.85 14.20 18.15
N ASP A 106 26.36 13.31 19.01
CA ASP A 106 27.80 13.19 19.25
C ASP A 106 28.56 12.81 17.99
N PHE A 107 28.02 11.89 17.21
CA PHE A 107 28.61 11.47 15.95
C PHE A 107 28.63 12.61 14.93
N LEU A 108 27.56 13.36 14.78
CA LEU A 108 27.50 14.53 13.90
C LEU A 108 28.42 15.68 14.37
N ALA A 109 28.67 15.78 15.66
CA ALA A 109 29.61 16.76 16.21
C ALA A 109 31.09 16.38 15.97
N ALA A 110 31.38 15.08 15.91
CA ALA A 110 32.75 14.56 15.79
C ALA A 110 33.22 14.31 14.35
N ASP A 111 32.28 14.12 13.39
CA ASP A 111 32.57 13.74 12.01
C ASP A 111 31.98 14.78 11.03
N GLU A 112 32.89 15.49 10.34
CA GLU A 112 32.52 16.57 9.40
C GLU A 112 31.78 16.03 8.18
N ASP A 113 32.19 14.87 7.66
CA ASP A 113 31.53 14.23 6.54
C ASP A 113 30.09 13.78 6.89
N ALA A 114 29.89 13.28 8.11
CA ALA A 114 28.58 12.93 8.60
C ALA A 114 27.66 14.15 8.74
N ARG A 115 28.21 15.27 9.22
CA ARG A 115 27.48 16.54 9.32
C ARG A 115 27.09 17.08 7.94
N GLU A 116 28.00 17.06 6.98
CA GLU A 116 27.73 17.51 5.62
C GLU A 116 26.61 16.71 4.96
N ILE A 117 26.60 15.37 5.15
CA ILE A 117 25.50 14.50 4.73
C ILE A 117 24.19 14.92 5.41
N TRP A 118 24.21 15.11 6.72
CA TRP A 118 23.03 15.42 7.52
C TRP A 118 22.40 16.76 7.13
N ASP A 119 23.21 17.81 7.01
CA ASP A 119 22.74 19.16 6.64
C ASP A 119 22.06 19.19 5.25
N MET A 120 22.57 18.38 4.32
CA MET A 120 21.93 18.25 3.01
C MET A 120 20.68 17.35 3.08
N ALA A 121 20.72 16.30 3.86
CA ALA A 121 19.60 15.39 4.04
C ALA A 121 18.36 16.09 4.64
N LEU A 122 18.58 16.98 5.63
CA LEU A 122 17.51 17.82 6.20
C LEU A 122 16.78 18.67 5.16
N LYS A 123 17.48 19.13 4.12
CA LYS A 123 16.89 19.94 3.04
C LYS A 123 16.09 19.11 2.02
N LEU A 124 16.39 17.83 1.94
CA LEU A 124 15.80 16.92 0.96
C LEU A 124 14.79 15.94 1.55
N GLU A 125 14.74 15.82 2.89
CA GLU A 125 13.77 14.97 3.56
C GLU A 125 12.33 15.38 3.18
N GLY A 126 11.48 14.42 2.93
CA GLY A 126 10.08 14.63 2.57
C GLY A 126 9.82 15.01 1.11
N ILE A 127 10.85 15.38 0.34
CA ILE A 127 10.69 15.69 -1.08
C ILE A 127 10.24 14.42 -1.82
N THR A 128 9.26 14.58 -2.70
CA THR A 128 8.80 13.49 -3.57
C THR A 128 9.91 13.04 -4.50
N ARG A 129 10.21 11.74 -4.46
CA ARG A 129 11.26 11.11 -5.26
C ARG A 129 10.73 10.40 -6.49
N GLY A 130 9.52 9.88 -6.41
CA GLY A 130 8.90 9.14 -7.49
C GLY A 130 7.44 8.85 -7.20
N THR A 131 6.78 8.24 -8.17
CA THR A 131 5.39 7.83 -8.08
C THR A 131 5.26 6.32 -8.23
N GLY A 132 4.20 5.77 -7.68
CA GLY A 132 3.82 4.37 -7.82
C GLY A 132 2.31 4.22 -7.87
N LYS A 133 1.84 2.99 -7.96
CA LYS A 133 0.41 2.66 -7.81
C LYS A 133 0.16 2.20 -6.37
N HIS A 134 -0.96 2.62 -5.80
CA HIS A 134 -1.40 2.12 -4.50
C HIS A 134 -1.63 0.61 -4.56
N ALA A 135 -1.17 -0.10 -3.54
CA ALA A 135 -1.20 -1.58 -3.55
C ALA A 135 -2.61 -2.17 -3.67
N GLY A 136 -3.63 -1.51 -3.14
CA GLY A 136 -5.03 -1.94 -3.13
C GLY A 136 -5.99 -0.93 -3.73
N GLY A 137 -5.69 0.37 -3.61
CA GLY A 137 -6.63 1.46 -3.86
C GLY A 137 -7.11 1.55 -5.31
N VAL A 138 -8.41 1.42 -5.47
CA VAL A 138 -9.15 1.63 -6.72
C VAL A 138 -10.26 2.63 -6.44
N VAL A 139 -10.48 3.56 -7.35
CA VAL A 139 -11.64 4.47 -7.33
C VAL A 139 -12.60 4.12 -8.45
N ILE A 140 -13.89 4.22 -8.14
CA ILE A 140 -14.99 4.04 -9.07
C ILE A 140 -15.80 5.33 -9.03
N ALA A 141 -15.66 6.16 -10.06
CA ALA A 141 -16.35 7.42 -10.14
C ALA A 141 -17.79 7.25 -10.68
N PRO A 142 -18.74 8.09 -10.26
CA PRO A 142 -20.11 8.05 -10.77
C PRO A 142 -20.23 8.53 -12.23
N THR A 143 -19.25 9.31 -12.69
CA THR A 143 -19.11 9.77 -14.09
C THR A 143 -17.66 9.59 -14.52
N LYS A 144 -17.16 10.39 -15.45
CA LYS A 144 -15.74 10.32 -15.87
C LYS A 144 -14.83 10.73 -14.71
N LEU A 145 -13.76 10.01 -14.51
CA LEU A 145 -12.74 10.35 -13.49
C LEU A 145 -12.20 11.77 -13.64
N THR A 146 -12.07 12.25 -14.88
CA THR A 146 -11.61 13.60 -15.19
C THR A 146 -12.53 14.72 -14.69
N ASP A 147 -13.74 14.39 -14.27
CA ASP A 147 -14.65 15.36 -13.64
C ASP A 147 -14.28 15.59 -12.16
N PHE A 148 -13.47 14.72 -11.57
CA PHE A 148 -13.08 14.74 -10.15
C PHE A 148 -11.58 14.92 -9.93
N ALA A 149 -10.75 14.24 -10.73
CA ALA A 149 -9.31 14.18 -10.52
C ALA A 149 -8.55 14.22 -11.86
N PRO A 150 -7.36 14.83 -11.90
CA PRO A 150 -6.45 14.66 -13.00
C PRO A 150 -5.95 13.23 -13.08
N ILE A 151 -5.71 12.72 -14.28
CA ILE A 151 -5.35 11.33 -14.56
C ILE A 151 -4.01 11.27 -15.28
N ALA A 152 -3.23 10.25 -14.97
CA ALA A 152 -2.05 9.83 -15.71
C ALA A 152 -2.22 8.40 -16.23
N CYS A 153 -1.47 8.06 -17.26
CA CYS A 153 -1.26 6.66 -17.63
C CYS A 153 -0.12 6.07 -16.79
N ASP A 154 -0.14 4.77 -16.54
CA ASP A 154 1.01 4.10 -15.98
C ASP A 154 2.20 4.08 -16.96
N GLU A 155 3.39 3.72 -16.46
CA GLU A 155 4.61 3.71 -17.28
C GLU A 155 4.51 2.77 -18.49
N GLU A 156 3.65 1.74 -18.41
CA GLU A 156 3.40 0.80 -19.49
C GLU A 156 2.33 1.28 -20.48
N GLY A 157 1.67 2.41 -20.17
CA GLY A 157 0.65 3.03 -21.02
C GLY A 157 -0.70 2.31 -21.03
N GLY A 158 -0.90 1.33 -20.16
CA GLY A 158 -2.06 0.43 -20.18
C GLY A 158 -3.14 0.73 -19.15
N GLY A 159 -2.84 1.45 -18.07
CA GLY A 159 -3.77 1.70 -16.98
C GLY A 159 -3.93 3.17 -16.64
N LEU A 160 -5.14 3.55 -16.21
CA LEU A 160 -5.37 4.88 -15.66
C LEU A 160 -4.97 4.91 -14.19
N VAL A 161 -4.32 5.99 -13.78
CA VAL A 161 -3.93 6.26 -12.39
C VAL A 161 -4.35 7.69 -12.06
N THR A 162 -5.02 7.91 -10.93
CA THR A 162 -5.30 9.28 -10.46
C THR A 162 -3.99 9.98 -10.14
N GLN A 163 -3.89 11.30 -10.38
CA GLN A 163 -2.78 12.11 -9.89
C GLN A 163 -3.01 12.64 -8.47
N PHE A 164 -4.16 12.39 -7.91
CA PHE A 164 -4.49 12.56 -6.50
C PHE A 164 -4.17 11.28 -5.75
N ASP A 165 -3.55 11.41 -4.58
CA ASP A 165 -3.31 10.29 -3.67
C ASP A 165 -4.59 9.89 -2.91
N LYS A 166 -4.48 8.95 -1.97
CA LYS A 166 -5.62 8.42 -1.23
C LYS A 166 -6.41 9.49 -0.46
N ASP A 167 -5.73 10.50 0.07
CA ASP A 167 -6.35 11.56 0.88
C ASP A 167 -7.00 12.61 -0.02
N ASP A 168 -6.36 12.95 -1.13
CA ASP A 168 -6.87 13.91 -2.12
C ASP A 168 -8.07 13.36 -2.90
N VAL A 169 -8.09 12.06 -3.25
CA VAL A 169 -9.28 11.46 -3.93
C VAL A 169 -10.50 11.47 -3.02
N GLU A 170 -10.33 11.21 -1.71
CA GLU A 170 -11.40 11.32 -0.73
C GLU A 170 -11.86 12.77 -0.55
N ALA A 171 -10.93 13.73 -0.49
CA ALA A 171 -11.26 15.15 -0.44
C ALA A 171 -12.00 15.64 -1.70
N ALA A 172 -11.72 15.05 -2.87
CA ALA A 172 -12.45 15.30 -4.10
C ALA A 172 -13.84 14.66 -4.15
N GLY A 173 -14.24 13.90 -3.11
CA GLY A 173 -15.55 13.26 -2.99
C GLY A 173 -15.65 11.88 -3.63
N LEU A 174 -14.53 11.26 -3.98
CA LEU A 174 -14.48 9.89 -4.47
C LEU A 174 -14.34 8.89 -3.31
N VAL A 175 -14.93 7.72 -3.47
CA VAL A 175 -14.79 6.60 -2.53
C VAL A 175 -13.65 5.69 -2.97
N LYS A 176 -12.76 5.38 -2.04
CA LYS A 176 -11.68 4.42 -2.21
C LYS A 176 -12.19 3.01 -1.92
N PHE A 177 -11.84 2.07 -2.79
CA PHE A 177 -12.04 0.64 -2.59
C PHE A 177 -10.66 -0.02 -2.53
N ASP A 178 -10.33 -0.66 -1.42
CA ASP A 178 -9.07 -1.38 -1.30
C ASP A 178 -9.22 -2.83 -1.75
N PHE A 179 -8.75 -3.12 -2.97
CA PHE A 179 -8.69 -4.47 -3.53
C PHE A 179 -7.34 -5.08 -3.20
N LEU A 180 -7.28 -5.75 -2.06
CA LEU A 180 -6.05 -6.27 -1.49
C LEU A 180 -5.71 -7.65 -2.04
N GLY A 181 -4.47 -7.85 -2.49
CA GLY A 181 -3.95 -9.18 -2.85
C GLY A 181 -3.48 -9.91 -1.59
N LEU A 182 -4.25 -10.85 -1.08
CA LEU A 182 -3.91 -11.61 0.12
C LEU A 182 -3.22 -12.93 -0.24
N ARG A 183 -1.95 -13.07 0.16
CA ARG A 183 -1.14 -14.27 -0.11
C ARG A 183 -1.75 -15.54 0.50
N THR A 184 -2.39 -15.44 1.65
CA THR A 184 -3.08 -16.56 2.30
C THR A 184 -4.15 -17.16 1.39
N LEU A 185 -4.95 -16.33 0.70
CA LEU A 185 -5.96 -16.82 -0.25
C LEU A 185 -5.32 -17.55 -1.45
N THR A 186 -4.15 -17.11 -1.89
CA THR A 186 -3.39 -17.79 -2.96
C THR A 186 -2.90 -19.15 -2.49
N ILE A 187 -2.41 -19.26 -1.25
CA ILE A 187 -1.97 -20.53 -0.65
C ILE A 187 -3.15 -21.50 -0.51
N ILE A 188 -4.31 -21.02 -0.05
CA ILE A 188 -5.54 -21.82 0.05
C ILE A 188 -5.95 -22.32 -1.33
N LYS A 189 -5.94 -21.45 -2.34
CA LYS A 189 -6.23 -21.83 -3.73
C LYS A 189 -5.31 -22.97 -4.20
N TRP A 190 -4.00 -22.85 -4.01
CA TRP A 190 -3.04 -23.90 -4.40
C TRP A 190 -3.25 -25.21 -3.65
N ALA A 191 -3.58 -25.14 -2.35
CA ALA A 191 -3.93 -26.32 -1.56
C ALA A 191 -5.17 -27.01 -2.13
N MET A 192 -6.24 -26.26 -2.41
CA MET A 192 -7.48 -26.78 -2.99
C MET A 192 -7.25 -27.40 -4.38
N GLU A 193 -6.48 -26.75 -5.25
CA GLU A 193 -6.12 -27.29 -6.57
C GLU A 193 -5.36 -28.61 -6.44
N THR A 194 -4.46 -28.71 -5.46
CA THR A 194 -3.68 -29.92 -5.19
C THR A 194 -4.56 -31.05 -4.68
N ILE A 195 -5.42 -30.76 -3.69
CA ILE A 195 -6.36 -31.74 -3.13
C ILE A 195 -7.30 -32.25 -4.23
N ASN A 196 -7.91 -31.37 -5.00
CA ASN A 196 -8.86 -31.72 -6.04
C ASN A 196 -8.23 -32.53 -7.19
N ARG A 197 -6.95 -32.25 -7.52
CA ARG A 197 -6.19 -33.07 -8.44
C ARG A 197 -5.98 -34.51 -7.93
N GLU A 198 -5.72 -34.68 -6.64
CA GLU A 198 -5.58 -36.01 -6.04
C GLU A 198 -6.95 -36.73 -5.89
N GLN A 199 -8.02 -35.99 -5.59
CA GLN A 199 -9.38 -36.55 -5.58
C GLN A 199 -9.78 -37.06 -6.96
N ALA A 200 -9.52 -36.29 -8.01
CA ALA A 200 -9.81 -36.71 -9.38
C ALA A 200 -9.10 -38.00 -9.79
N LYS A 201 -7.83 -38.21 -9.38
CA LYS A 201 -7.10 -39.46 -9.62
C LYS A 201 -7.77 -40.68 -8.97
N LYS A 202 -8.48 -40.46 -7.87
CA LYS A 202 -9.19 -41.50 -7.10
C LYS A 202 -10.65 -41.68 -7.55
N GLY A 203 -11.12 -40.88 -8.53
CA GLY A 203 -12.52 -40.89 -8.97
C GLY A 203 -13.49 -40.31 -7.93
N LEU A 204 -12.99 -39.48 -7.03
CA LEU A 204 -13.79 -38.84 -5.99
C LEU A 204 -14.21 -37.43 -6.42
N GLU A 205 -15.29 -36.93 -5.85
CA GLU A 205 -15.79 -35.57 -6.09
C GLU A 205 -14.79 -34.51 -5.57
N PRO A 206 -14.72 -33.35 -6.22
CA PRO A 206 -13.85 -32.27 -5.75
C PRO A 206 -14.36 -31.72 -4.41
N VAL A 207 -13.44 -31.39 -3.53
CA VAL A 207 -13.74 -30.68 -2.28
C VAL A 207 -14.07 -29.23 -2.63
N ASN A 208 -15.19 -28.72 -2.09
CA ASN A 208 -15.54 -27.30 -2.15
C ASN A 208 -15.31 -26.65 -0.79
N ILE A 209 -14.51 -25.58 -0.77
CA ILE A 209 -14.14 -24.89 0.47
C ILE A 209 -15.36 -24.30 1.19
N ASP A 210 -16.41 -23.90 0.47
CA ASP A 210 -17.62 -23.29 1.03
C ASP A 210 -18.45 -24.27 1.88
N PHE A 211 -18.20 -25.58 1.76
CA PHE A 211 -18.92 -26.64 2.46
C PHE A 211 -18.04 -27.43 3.43
N ILE A 212 -16.85 -26.93 3.74
CA ILE A 212 -15.99 -27.55 4.77
C ILE A 212 -16.62 -27.25 6.14
N PRO A 213 -16.88 -28.28 6.98
CA PRO A 213 -17.36 -28.06 8.34
C PRO A 213 -16.38 -27.21 9.14
N LEU A 214 -16.89 -26.23 9.89
CA LEU A 214 -16.07 -25.33 10.70
C LEU A 214 -15.77 -25.87 12.10
N ASP A 215 -16.36 -26.99 12.45
CA ASP A 215 -16.30 -27.68 13.75
C ASP A 215 -15.44 -28.97 13.75
N ASP A 216 -14.70 -29.21 12.66
CA ASP A 216 -13.81 -30.39 12.52
C ASP A 216 -12.42 -30.15 13.15
#